data_914297866600e1b0fe2a3755f3bbd055
#
_entry.id   914297866600e1b0fe2a3755f3bbd055
#
_cell.length_a   1.000
_cell.length_b   1.000
_cell.length_c   1.000
_cell.angle_alpha   90.00
_cell.angle_beta   90.00
_cell.angle_gamma   90.00
#
_symmetry.space_group_name_H-M   'P 1'
#
loop_
_entity.id
_entity.type
_entity.pdbx_description
1 polymer ?
#
loop_
_entity_poly.entity_id
_entity_poly.type
_entity_poly.pdbx_seq_one_letter_code
_entity_poly.pdbx_strand_id
1 'polypeptide(L)'
;MKVTEQNFDELMNSPMPVMVDFGATWCGPCKALAPRVEEIAAEYEGKAVVGTADVDECSDLAARFRIRNVPTVLFFKGGEVKDKCVGLVAKETLAEKLNALL
;
A
#
# COMPACT_ATOMS: atom_id res chain seq x y z
N MET A 1 2.05 2.47 8.69
CA MET A 1 1.45 3.78 9.06
C MET A 1 0.09 3.94 8.40
N LYS A 2 -0.74 4.83 8.91
CA LYS A 2 -2.03 5.11 8.29
C LYS A 2 -1.87 6.17 7.21
N VAL A 3 -2.28 5.83 5.98
CA VAL A 3 -2.30 6.77 4.85
C VAL A 3 -3.66 7.45 4.84
N THR A 4 -3.66 8.77 4.69
CA THR A 4 -4.85 9.60 4.62
C THR A 4 -4.79 10.51 3.40
N GLU A 5 -5.91 11.14 3.08
CA GLU A 5 -5.93 12.13 1.99
C GLU A 5 -5.05 13.33 2.31
N GLN A 6 -4.87 13.62 3.60
CA GLN A 6 -4.06 14.76 4.07
C GLN A 6 -2.55 14.49 3.98
N ASN A 7 -2.09 13.24 4.18
CA ASN A 7 -0.66 12.93 4.17
C ASN A 7 -0.16 12.29 2.87
N PHE A 8 -1.05 11.97 1.94
CA PHE A 8 -0.68 11.25 0.74
C PHE A 8 0.36 11.98 -0.12
N ASP A 9 0.16 13.27 -0.36
CA ASP A 9 1.06 14.05 -1.20
C ASP A 9 2.46 14.13 -0.60
N GLU A 10 2.57 14.22 0.72
CA GLU A 10 3.85 14.20 1.41
C GLU A 10 4.56 12.85 1.20
N LEU A 11 3.81 11.75 1.26
CA LEU A 11 4.37 10.42 1.01
C LEU A 11 4.89 10.29 -0.42
N MET A 12 4.20 10.89 -1.39
CA MET A 12 4.62 10.85 -2.79
C MET A 12 5.91 11.63 -3.04
N ASN A 13 6.29 12.53 -2.15
CA ASN A 13 7.54 13.27 -2.24
C ASN A 13 8.73 12.52 -1.62
N SER A 14 8.49 11.36 -1.04
CA SER A 14 9.55 10.53 -0.45
C SER A 14 10.51 10.02 -1.53
N PRO A 15 11.84 10.03 -1.28
CA PRO A 15 12.80 9.40 -2.18
C PRO A 15 12.77 7.86 -2.11
N MET A 16 12.15 7.30 -1.08
CA MET A 16 12.03 5.86 -0.91
C MET A 16 10.81 5.32 -1.64
N PRO A 17 10.83 4.02 -2.00
CA PRO A 17 9.60 3.37 -2.50
C PRO A 17 8.51 3.44 -1.44
N VAL A 18 7.26 3.55 -1.89
CA VAL A 18 6.09 3.60 -1.02
C VAL A 18 5.14 2.47 -1.41
N MET A 19 4.73 1.67 -0.44
CA MET A 19 3.73 0.61 -0.62
C MET A 19 2.49 1.01 0.17
N VAL A 20 1.34 1.06 -0.49
CA VAL A 20 0.06 1.38 0.15
C VAL A 20 -0.93 0.25 -0.05
N ASP A 21 -1.39 -0.33 1.04
CA ASP A 21 -2.43 -1.36 1.06
C ASP A 21 -3.79 -0.67 1.20
N PHE A 22 -4.57 -0.66 0.12
CA PHE A 22 -5.95 -0.15 0.14
C PHE A 22 -6.88 -1.27 0.56
N GLY A 23 -7.54 -1.08 1.68
CA GLY A 23 -8.42 -2.08 2.27
C GLY A 23 -9.68 -1.47 2.88
N ALA A 24 -10.47 -2.30 3.55
CA ALA A 24 -11.68 -1.88 4.23
C ALA A 24 -11.86 -2.69 5.50
N THR A 25 -12.53 -2.10 6.49
CA THR A 25 -12.75 -2.76 7.79
C THR A 25 -13.67 -3.98 7.70
N TRP A 26 -14.56 -3.99 6.71
CA TRP A 26 -15.53 -5.08 6.48
C TRP A 26 -14.99 -6.21 5.60
N CYS A 27 -13.77 -6.11 5.13
CA CYS A 27 -13.18 -7.02 4.14
C CYS A 27 -12.36 -8.12 4.82
N GLY A 28 -12.79 -9.38 4.69
CA GLY A 28 -12.10 -10.53 5.25
C GLY A 28 -10.67 -10.72 4.70
N PRO A 29 -10.48 -10.75 3.37
CA PRO A 29 -9.14 -10.85 2.79
C PRO A 29 -8.20 -9.72 3.20
N CYS A 30 -8.72 -8.51 3.41
CA CYS A 30 -7.93 -7.38 3.90
C CYS A 30 -7.36 -7.67 5.29
N LYS A 31 -8.17 -8.28 6.16
CA LYS A 31 -7.75 -8.67 7.51
C LYS A 31 -6.68 -9.75 7.45
N ALA A 32 -6.79 -10.68 6.52
CA ALA A 32 -5.79 -11.75 6.34
C ALA A 32 -4.47 -11.20 5.80
N LEU A 33 -4.52 -10.15 4.97
CA LEU A 33 -3.32 -9.52 4.41
C LEU A 33 -2.60 -8.64 5.44
N ALA A 34 -3.32 -8.04 6.38
CA ALA A 34 -2.76 -7.09 7.34
C ALA A 34 -1.49 -7.56 8.06
N PRO A 35 -1.41 -8.79 8.61
CA PRO A 35 -0.19 -9.25 9.25
C PRO A 35 1.01 -9.30 8.30
N ARG A 36 0.77 -9.63 7.03
CA ARG A 36 1.82 -9.69 6.02
C ARG A 36 2.36 -8.31 5.71
N VAL A 37 1.48 -7.33 5.62
CA VAL A 37 1.85 -5.92 5.42
C VAL A 37 2.64 -5.39 6.61
N GLU A 38 2.23 -5.75 7.83
CA GLU A 38 2.94 -5.36 9.06
C GLU A 38 4.36 -5.93 9.09
N GLU A 39 4.53 -7.18 8.69
CA GLU A 39 5.85 -7.80 8.61
C GLU A 39 6.74 -7.08 7.58
N ILE A 40 6.20 -6.74 6.42
CA ILE A 40 6.91 -5.97 5.40
C ILE A 40 7.32 -4.60 5.96
N ALA A 41 6.42 -3.92 6.65
CA ALA A 41 6.71 -2.62 7.26
C ALA A 41 7.90 -2.69 8.21
N ALA A 42 7.94 -3.73 9.05
CA ALA A 42 9.03 -3.92 10.01
C ALA A 42 10.36 -4.24 9.31
N GLU A 43 10.33 -5.12 8.30
CA GLU A 43 11.54 -5.56 7.60
C GLU A 43 12.14 -4.47 6.70
N TYR A 44 11.31 -3.57 6.20
CA TYR A 44 11.74 -2.51 5.27
C TYR A 44 11.85 -1.14 5.93
N GLU A 45 11.79 -1.07 7.25
CA GLU A 45 11.96 0.18 7.97
C GLU A 45 13.27 0.86 7.57
N GLY A 46 13.21 2.13 7.20
CA GLY A 46 14.36 2.88 6.70
C GLY A 46 14.69 2.66 5.23
N LYS A 47 14.05 1.69 4.57
CA LYS A 47 14.29 1.39 3.14
C LYS A 47 13.09 1.72 2.27
N ALA A 48 11.89 1.60 2.81
CA ALA A 48 10.64 1.88 2.13
C ALA A 48 9.60 2.39 3.12
N VAL A 49 8.62 3.11 2.62
CA VAL A 49 7.47 3.54 3.40
C VAL A 49 6.35 2.54 3.14
N VAL A 50 5.77 1.99 4.18
CA VAL A 50 4.68 1.02 4.08
C VAL A 50 3.49 1.55 4.87
N GLY A 51 2.35 1.67 4.21
CA GLY A 51 1.16 2.20 4.84
C GLY A 51 -0.12 1.50 4.40
N THR A 52 -1.19 1.79 5.12
CA THR A 52 -2.52 1.28 4.82
C THR A 52 -3.50 2.43 4.66
N ALA A 53 -4.42 2.30 3.71
CA ALA A 53 -5.48 3.28 3.46
C ALA A 53 -6.83 2.58 3.50
N ASP A 54 -7.77 3.15 4.24
CA ASP A 54 -9.15 2.67 4.27
C ASP A 54 -9.91 3.34 3.13
N VAL A 55 -10.44 2.56 2.19
CA VAL A 55 -11.11 3.10 1.00
C VAL A 55 -12.36 3.92 1.35
N ASP A 56 -12.97 3.65 2.50
CA ASP A 56 -14.14 4.40 2.94
C ASP A 56 -13.76 5.77 3.52
N GLU A 57 -12.60 5.86 4.16
CA GLU A 57 -12.04 7.13 4.66
C GLU A 57 -11.28 7.90 3.59
N CYS A 58 -10.71 7.19 2.62
CA CYS A 58 -9.88 7.74 1.54
C CYS A 58 -10.58 7.58 0.19
N SER A 59 -11.85 7.97 0.11
CA SER A 59 -12.65 7.76 -1.10
C SER A 59 -12.09 8.49 -2.33
N ASP A 60 -11.50 9.68 -2.14
CA ASP A 60 -10.90 10.42 -3.25
C ASP A 60 -9.65 9.72 -3.79
N LEU A 61 -8.81 9.18 -2.91
CA LEU A 61 -7.64 8.41 -3.33
C LEU A 61 -8.06 7.13 -4.03
N ALA A 62 -9.05 6.42 -3.48
CA ALA A 62 -9.57 5.20 -4.08
C ALA A 62 -10.11 5.47 -5.49
N ALA A 63 -10.83 6.56 -5.68
CA ALA A 63 -11.34 6.96 -6.99
C ALA A 63 -10.20 7.34 -7.93
N ARG A 64 -9.22 8.12 -7.45
CA ARG A 64 -8.06 8.57 -8.23
C ARG A 64 -7.28 7.40 -8.81
N PHE A 65 -7.07 6.34 -8.02
CA PHE A 65 -6.32 5.16 -8.44
C PHE A 65 -7.21 4.01 -8.91
N ARG A 66 -8.51 4.26 -9.05
CA ARG A 66 -9.50 3.30 -9.56
C ARG A 66 -9.49 1.99 -8.77
N ILE A 67 -9.46 2.10 -7.45
CA ILE A 67 -9.51 0.94 -6.55
C ILE A 67 -10.93 0.40 -6.56
N ARG A 68 -11.13 -0.75 -7.19
CA ARG A 68 -12.46 -1.39 -7.33
C ARG A 68 -12.60 -2.64 -6.49
N ASN A 69 -11.49 -3.26 -6.16
CA ASN A 69 -11.45 -4.47 -5.35
C ASN A 69 -10.52 -4.24 -4.17
N VAL A 70 -10.85 -4.84 -3.03
CA VAL A 70 -9.99 -4.78 -1.86
C VAL A 70 -9.64 -6.20 -1.41
N PRO A 71 -8.41 -6.44 -0.94
CA PRO A 71 -7.32 -5.47 -0.89
C PRO A 71 -6.68 -5.21 -2.25
N THR A 72 -6.22 -4.00 -2.48
CA THR A 72 -5.35 -3.65 -3.61
C THR A 72 -4.13 -2.96 -3.05
N VAL A 73 -2.95 -3.48 -3.36
CA VAL A 73 -1.69 -2.89 -2.91
C VAL A 73 -1.04 -2.18 -4.09
N LEU A 74 -0.76 -0.89 -3.92
CA LEU A 74 -0.06 -0.09 -4.94
C LEU A 74 1.37 0.17 -4.48
N PHE A 75 2.29 0.14 -5.44
CA PHE A 75 3.70 0.40 -5.22
C PHE A 75 4.09 1.66 -5.98
N PHE A 76 4.64 2.63 -5.26
CA PHE A 76 5.00 3.95 -5.81
C PHE A 76 6.50 4.17 -5.73
N LYS A 77 7.03 4.89 -6.70
CA LYS A 77 8.39 5.41 -6.66
C LYS A 77 8.40 6.75 -7.40
N GLY A 78 8.95 7.78 -6.76
CA GLY A 78 8.98 9.11 -7.36
C GLY A 78 7.60 9.69 -7.61
N GLY A 79 6.61 9.34 -6.78
CA GLY A 79 5.24 9.83 -6.91
C GLY A 79 4.39 9.12 -7.95
N GLU A 80 4.90 8.08 -8.59
CA GLU A 80 4.19 7.34 -9.64
C GLU A 80 3.92 5.89 -9.25
N VAL A 81 2.77 5.36 -9.68
CA VAL A 81 2.46 3.93 -9.52
C VAL A 81 3.39 3.12 -10.43
N LYS A 82 4.16 2.21 -9.86
CA LYS A 82 5.08 1.34 -10.59
C LYS A 82 4.60 -0.09 -10.70
N ASP A 83 3.80 -0.55 -9.72
CA ASP A 83 3.30 -1.92 -9.72
C ASP A 83 2.07 -2.00 -8.82
N LYS A 84 1.35 -3.12 -8.89
CA LYS A 84 0.20 -3.37 -8.03
C LYS A 84 -0.03 -4.86 -7.81
N CYS A 85 -0.72 -5.18 -6.71
CA CYS A 85 -1.28 -6.50 -6.44
C CYS A 85 -2.75 -6.34 -6.10
N VAL A 86 -3.59 -7.23 -6.61
CA VAL A 86 -5.02 -7.26 -6.30
C VAL A 86 -5.34 -8.56 -5.59
N GLY A 87 -6.03 -8.47 -4.45
CA GLY A 87 -6.43 -9.64 -3.67
C GLY A 87 -5.39 -10.06 -2.65
N LEU A 88 -5.67 -11.19 -1.99
CA LEU A 88 -4.79 -11.74 -0.97
C LEU A 88 -3.60 -12.42 -1.64
N VAL A 89 -2.43 -11.84 -1.47
CA VAL A 89 -1.17 -12.35 -2.04
C VAL A 89 -0.19 -12.74 -0.94
N ALA A 90 0.78 -13.56 -1.29
CA ALA A 90 1.82 -13.97 -0.36
C ALA A 90 2.72 -12.79 0.01
N LYS A 91 3.28 -12.82 1.22
CA LYS A 91 4.25 -11.82 1.67
C LYS A 91 5.43 -11.70 0.70
N GLU A 92 5.91 -12.84 0.17
CA GLU A 92 7.02 -12.88 -0.78
C GLU A 92 6.73 -12.10 -2.06
N THR A 93 5.48 -12.13 -2.52
CA THR A 93 5.06 -11.35 -3.69
C THR A 93 5.18 -9.85 -3.43
N LEU A 94 4.75 -9.41 -2.24
CA LEU A 94 4.88 -8.00 -1.84
C LEU A 94 6.36 -7.61 -1.75
N ALA A 95 7.17 -8.47 -1.14
CA ALA A 95 8.61 -8.22 -0.98
C ALA A 95 9.33 -8.10 -2.33
N GLU A 96 9.03 -9.00 -3.27
CA GLU A 96 9.63 -8.97 -4.61
C GLU A 96 9.36 -7.65 -5.34
N LYS A 97 8.10 -7.20 -5.30
CA LYS A 97 7.71 -5.95 -5.97
C LYS A 97 8.36 -4.73 -5.32
N LEU A 98 8.47 -4.74 -3.99
CA LEU A 98 9.10 -3.65 -3.26
C LEU A 98 10.61 -3.62 -3.51
N ASN A 99 11.27 -4.79 -3.49
CA ASN A 99 12.70 -4.91 -3.77
C ASN A 99 13.06 -4.39 -5.16
N ALA A 100 12.19 -4.59 -6.14
CA ALA A 100 12.41 -4.10 -7.50
C ALA A 100 12.49 -2.57 -7.59
N LEU A 101 12.00 -1.87 -6.57
CA LEU A 101 11.98 -0.40 -6.52
C LEU A 101 13.05 0.20 -5.62
N LEU A 102 13.80 -0.62 -4.90
CA LEU A 102 14.87 -0.14 -4.02
C LEU A 102 16.06 0.44 -4.80
#